data_5511c5a184fe89a1b43f7393ac09f0d4
#
_entry.id   5511c5a184fe89a1b43f7393ac09f0d4
#
_cell.length_a   1.000
_cell.length_b   1.000
_cell.length_c   1.000
_cell.angle_alpha   90.00
_cell.angle_beta   90.00
_cell.angle_gamma   90.00
#
_symmetry.space_group_name_H-M   'P 1'
#
loop_
_entity.id
_entity.type
_entity.pdbx_description
1 polymer ?
#
loop_
_entity_poly.entity_id
_entity_poly.type
_entity_poly.pdbx_seq_one_letter_code
_entity_poly.pdbx_strand_id
1 'polypeptide(L)'
;MKKIFTSLAIAATLVGCMKESTPTNTTAPATMSVVASIDCDATRVTVEGETFTDVKWEQGDHITLASEAGVNLVMESESAGDKDIRFKGNGFYAAEVDTYYAVYPATTIVEGVATLNLAQQSGDDAAMLVATAAEAVVGDIPMSFKPVNSLLHVAVSGVESLAKAEFSAFDGAALASTFGYNFTTDTTFADGSTEAYVVENPAAEGFFFSLPADLDMSNGYIVTLTDAAGNVCSKAYNGKTFTRGTTTRVDIAWSTPVVTLVAPQTSYSYYLAGDSATANSCANNVIYFDGASTFANVQKANVAEAGYIVDGKEYVATLDTANMNFSLSNVTVSSWGAKSVEAYIKTKDGNIFKSAAETVYITGLPYTLNVTANDGNWTEVENVSWNTDGGVRLGYYQWGGDAYIENTKFSVPADVNIVVNSTGKVNGTGSWIKVSNSVSISVSGSQIFSKSQKGNSPSNYSCDNKSCTMTASNAAVKINSSYNLEQAYALVKTFTIKYGNK
;
A
#
# COMPACT_ATOMS: atom_id res chain seq x y z
N MET A 1 27.25 -12.64 -15.14
CA MET A 1 27.27 -11.60 -16.20
C MET A 1 27.48 -10.27 -15.50
N LYS A 2 28.66 -9.68 -15.64
CA LYS A 2 29.02 -8.41 -14.97
C LYS A 2 28.19 -7.29 -15.57
N LYS A 3 27.34 -6.64 -14.75
CA LYS A 3 26.67 -5.39 -15.11
C LYS A 3 27.55 -4.22 -14.68
N ILE A 4 28.04 -3.50 -15.67
CA ILE A 4 28.77 -2.25 -15.51
C ILE A 4 27.72 -1.17 -15.18
N PHE A 5 27.76 -0.61 -13.99
CA PHE A 5 27.01 0.59 -13.65
C PHE A 5 27.87 1.80 -14.00
N THR A 6 27.42 2.57 -14.96
CA THR A 6 28.04 3.85 -15.35
C THR A 6 27.42 4.94 -14.47
N SER A 7 28.12 5.36 -13.43
CA SER A 7 27.77 6.56 -12.67
C SER A 7 28.07 7.79 -13.51
N LEU A 8 27.01 8.57 -13.81
CA LEU A 8 27.11 9.84 -14.51
C LEU A 8 27.46 10.94 -13.51
N ALA A 9 28.74 11.27 -13.40
CA ALA A 9 29.20 12.44 -12.67
C ALA A 9 28.89 13.70 -13.48
N ILE A 10 28.00 14.53 -13.01
CA ILE A 10 27.78 15.88 -13.56
C ILE A 10 28.83 16.81 -12.94
N ALA A 11 29.91 17.03 -13.64
CA ALA A 11 30.87 18.05 -13.31
C ALA A 11 30.31 19.43 -13.78
N ALA A 12 29.83 20.23 -12.85
CA ALA A 12 29.53 21.63 -13.11
C ALA A 12 30.84 22.42 -13.10
N THR A 13 31.36 22.76 -14.27
CA THR A 13 32.49 23.67 -14.41
C THR A 13 32.02 25.12 -14.20
N LEU A 14 32.24 25.66 -13.01
CA LEU A 14 32.20 27.07 -12.75
C LEU A 14 33.53 27.70 -13.18
N VAL A 15 33.56 28.30 -14.34
CA VAL A 15 34.67 29.20 -14.76
C VAL A 15 34.48 30.54 -14.07
N GLY A 16 35.12 30.69 -12.92
CA GLY A 16 35.27 32.02 -12.28
C GLY A 16 36.56 32.66 -12.78
N CYS A 17 36.46 33.82 -13.42
CA CYS A 17 37.60 34.68 -13.74
C CYS A 17 38.28 35.15 -12.45
N MET A 18 39.37 34.52 -12.07
CA MET A 18 40.27 35.05 -11.06
C MET A 18 41.30 35.99 -11.72
N LYS A 19 41.45 37.16 -11.12
CA LYS A 19 42.44 38.16 -11.45
C LYS A 19 43.82 37.58 -11.13
N GLU A 20 44.64 37.35 -12.13
CA GLU A 20 46.06 36.95 -11.96
C GLU A 20 46.80 37.95 -11.10
N SER A 21 47.17 37.54 -9.89
CA SER A 21 48.33 38.03 -9.18
C SER A 21 49.40 36.99 -9.31
N THR A 22 50.38 37.23 -10.16
CA THR A 22 51.51 36.32 -10.38
C THR A 22 52.39 36.19 -9.12
N PRO A 23 52.43 35.08 -8.43
CA PRO A 23 53.55 34.76 -7.55
C PRO A 23 54.61 34.01 -8.38
N THR A 24 55.73 34.66 -8.58
CA THR A 24 56.97 34.03 -9.06
C THR A 24 57.48 33.07 -8.00
N ASN A 25 57.01 31.83 -7.99
CA ASN A 25 57.74 30.66 -7.51
C ASN A 25 57.09 29.41 -8.10
N THR A 26 57.57 28.97 -9.24
CA THR A 26 57.20 27.68 -9.84
C THR A 26 57.92 26.55 -9.10
N THR A 27 57.39 26.15 -7.94
CA THR A 27 57.69 24.85 -7.37
C THR A 27 56.86 23.81 -8.14
N ALA A 28 57.51 22.78 -8.69
CA ALA A 28 56.80 21.67 -9.34
C ALA A 28 55.69 21.11 -8.40
N PRO A 29 54.57 20.65 -8.93
CA PRO A 29 53.49 20.07 -8.10
C PRO A 29 54.13 18.92 -7.29
N ALA A 30 54.16 19.10 -5.98
CA ALA A 30 54.61 18.06 -5.05
C ALA A 30 53.41 17.20 -4.67
N THR A 31 53.61 15.89 -4.57
CA THR A 31 52.60 14.99 -4.02
C THR A 31 52.40 15.33 -2.55
N MET A 32 51.17 15.73 -2.20
CA MET A 32 50.80 15.92 -0.79
C MET A 32 50.44 14.58 -0.17
N SER A 33 50.77 14.44 1.10
CA SER A 33 50.51 13.21 1.86
C SER A 33 49.94 13.57 3.24
N VAL A 34 48.88 12.89 3.62
CA VAL A 34 48.34 12.91 4.96
C VAL A 34 48.62 11.56 5.60
N VAL A 35 49.15 11.56 6.83
CA VAL A 35 49.27 10.35 7.67
C VAL A 35 48.11 10.39 8.69
N ALA A 36 47.10 9.57 8.41
CA ALA A 36 45.84 9.56 9.14
C ALA A 36 45.82 8.47 10.22
N SER A 37 45.35 8.84 11.41
CA SER A 37 45.00 7.91 12.46
C SER A 37 43.56 8.22 12.92
N ILE A 38 42.80 7.22 13.34
CA ILE A 38 41.44 7.40 13.88
C ILE A 38 41.55 7.41 15.41
N ASP A 39 41.12 8.50 16.03
CA ASP A 39 41.04 8.65 17.48
C ASP A 39 39.67 8.21 17.98
N CYS A 40 39.57 6.94 18.34
CA CYS A 40 38.38 6.37 18.97
C CYS A 40 38.31 6.59 20.49
N ASP A 41 39.42 7.00 21.13
CA ASP A 41 39.47 7.17 22.59
C ASP A 41 38.75 8.46 23.06
N ALA A 42 38.59 9.43 22.20
CA ALA A 42 37.93 10.72 22.51
C ALA A 42 36.42 10.61 22.77
N THR A 43 35.83 9.43 22.61
CA THR A 43 34.39 9.21 22.68
C THR A 43 33.95 8.16 23.72
N ARG A 44 34.84 7.78 24.66
CA ARG A 44 34.46 6.85 25.75
C ARG A 44 33.49 7.48 26.72
N VAL A 45 32.19 7.44 26.39
CA VAL A 45 31.13 7.46 27.40
C VAL A 45 30.42 6.10 27.31
N THR A 46 30.67 5.27 28.30
CA THR A 46 30.06 3.95 28.47
C THR A 46 28.61 4.12 28.89
N VAL A 47 27.69 4.01 27.91
CA VAL A 47 26.28 3.65 28.12
C VAL A 47 25.93 2.73 26.96
N GLU A 48 25.41 1.54 27.26
CA GLU A 48 24.89 0.49 26.36
C GLU A 48 24.80 0.86 24.86
N GLY A 49 25.93 0.84 24.17
CA GLY A 49 26.07 1.08 22.75
C GLY A 49 27.49 0.73 22.37
N GLU A 50 27.68 0.01 21.27
CA GLU A 50 29.00 -0.26 20.74
C GLU A 50 29.62 1.08 20.36
N THR A 51 30.84 1.35 20.83
CA THR A 51 31.64 2.51 20.37
C THR A 51 32.05 2.28 18.91
N PHE A 52 32.44 3.32 18.18
CA PHE A 52 33.06 3.20 16.84
C PHE A 52 34.38 2.38 16.87
N THR A 53 34.43 1.31 17.62
CA THR A 53 35.66 0.52 17.86
C THR A 53 36.18 -0.19 16.62
N ASP A 54 35.37 -0.25 15.55
CA ASP A 54 35.70 -0.98 14.34
C ASP A 54 35.81 -0.11 13.08
N VAL A 55 35.81 1.22 13.20
CA VAL A 55 36.05 2.11 12.06
C VAL A 55 37.51 2.02 11.67
N LYS A 56 37.74 1.55 10.44
CA LYS A 56 39.08 1.41 9.83
C LYS A 56 39.03 1.99 8.43
N TRP A 57 40.17 2.55 8.04
CA TRP A 57 40.35 2.94 6.65
C TRP A 57 40.42 1.71 5.76
N GLU A 58 39.82 1.78 4.60
CA GLU A 58 40.00 0.82 3.52
C GLU A 58 40.89 1.40 2.44
N GLN A 59 41.56 0.51 1.71
CA GLN A 59 42.32 0.95 0.55
C GLN A 59 41.37 1.54 -0.50
N GLY A 60 41.68 2.76 -0.94
CA GLY A 60 40.80 3.49 -1.87
C GLY A 60 39.81 4.43 -1.19
N ASP A 61 39.80 4.52 0.15
CA ASP A 61 39.05 5.55 0.83
C ASP A 61 39.49 6.96 0.44
N HIS A 62 38.54 7.89 0.40
CA HIS A 62 38.81 9.26 -0.01
C HIS A 62 38.52 10.26 1.11
N ILE A 63 39.43 11.17 1.35
CA ILE A 63 39.24 12.34 2.20
C ILE A 63 39.34 13.61 1.39
N THR A 64 38.71 14.68 1.83
CA THR A 64 39.00 16.03 1.35
C THR A 64 39.97 16.69 2.31
N LEU A 65 41.08 17.21 1.79
CA LEU A 65 42.02 18.07 2.50
C LEU A 65 41.80 19.52 2.02
N ALA A 66 41.55 20.42 2.95
CA ALA A 66 41.47 21.86 2.67
C ALA A 66 42.40 22.65 3.58
N SER A 67 42.74 23.89 3.22
CA SER A 67 43.48 24.79 4.07
C SER A 67 42.95 26.23 3.98
N GLU A 68 43.31 27.04 4.96
CA GLU A 68 42.95 28.48 4.96
C GLU A 68 43.57 29.22 3.76
N ALA A 69 44.74 28.80 3.29
CA ALA A 69 45.42 29.34 2.10
C ALA A 69 44.80 28.88 0.76
N GLY A 70 43.72 28.09 0.78
CA GLY A 70 42.95 27.73 -0.39
C GLY A 70 43.30 26.36 -1.02
N VAL A 71 43.99 25.48 -0.32
CA VAL A 71 44.09 24.06 -0.71
C VAL A 71 42.67 23.47 -0.59
N ASN A 72 42.25 22.72 -1.60
CA ASN A 72 41.04 21.89 -1.58
C ASN A 72 41.31 20.69 -2.51
N LEU A 73 41.54 19.53 -1.94
CA LEU A 73 42.11 18.39 -2.63
C LEU A 73 41.48 17.11 -2.13
N VAL A 74 40.98 16.28 -3.03
CA VAL A 74 40.60 14.91 -2.72
C VAL A 74 41.83 14.00 -2.73
N MET A 75 41.99 13.24 -1.67
CA MET A 75 43.14 12.33 -1.47
C MET A 75 42.63 10.91 -1.26
N GLU A 76 43.39 9.93 -1.74
CA GLU A 76 43.05 8.51 -1.70
C GLU A 76 44.02 7.75 -0.77
N SER A 77 43.47 6.80 0.01
CA SER A 77 44.25 5.95 0.90
C SER A 77 45.04 4.88 0.12
N GLU A 78 46.30 4.71 0.46
CA GLU A 78 47.18 3.69 -0.15
C GLU A 78 47.02 2.30 0.48
N SER A 79 46.43 2.20 1.66
CA SER A 79 46.34 0.96 2.43
C SER A 79 45.14 0.99 3.39
N ALA A 80 44.83 -0.17 3.96
CA ALA A 80 43.76 -0.31 4.99
C ALA A 80 44.38 -0.35 6.40
N GLY A 81 43.59 0.07 7.42
CA GLY A 81 43.96 0.02 8.83
C GLY A 81 43.34 1.17 9.65
N ASP A 82 43.74 1.28 10.92
CA ASP A 82 43.23 2.30 11.85
C ASP A 82 44.28 3.35 12.22
N LYS A 83 45.54 3.09 11.96
CA LYS A 83 46.71 3.93 12.35
C LYS A 83 47.68 4.09 11.20
N ASP A 84 48.25 5.30 11.15
CA ASP A 84 49.33 5.69 10.23
C ASP A 84 49.04 5.39 8.75
N ILE A 85 47.77 5.47 8.36
CA ILE A 85 47.34 5.27 6.99
C ILE A 85 47.67 6.49 6.14
N ARG A 86 48.35 6.27 5.03
CA ARG A 86 48.77 7.34 4.13
C ARG A 86 47.73 7.58 3.06
N PHE A 87 47.24 8.84 3.01
CA PHE A 87 46.47 9.38 1.90
C PHE A 87 47.37 10.22 1.00
N LYS A 88 47.22 10.08 -0.31
CA LYS A 88 47.97 10.85 -1.30
C LYS A 88 47.05 11.58 -2.26
N GLY A 89 47.49 12.76 -2.66
CA GLY A 89 46.86 13.58 -3.68
C GLY A 89 47.85 14.49 -4.37
N ASN A 90 47.58 14.88 -5.58
CA ASN A 90 48.40 15.84 -6.32
C ASN A 90 47.92 17.25 -6.06
N GLY A 91 48.71 18.04 -5.35
CA GLY A 91 48.38 19.41 -4.97
C GLY A 91 49.61 20.28 -4.75
N PHE A 92 49.38 21.52 -4.44
CA PHE A 92 50.42 22.48 -4.09
C PHE A 92 50.39 22.69 -2.59
N TYR A 93 51.54 22.62 -1.96
CA TYR A 93 51.72 23.10 -0.60
C TYR A 93 51.51 24.60 -0.57
N ALA A 94 50.80 25.13 0.42
CA ALA A 94 50.88 26.53 0.76
C ALA A 94 52.32 26.84 1.21
N ALA A 95 52.85 27.97 0.82
CA ALA A 95 54.31 28.24 0.88
C ALA A 95 54.90 28.39 2.29
N GLU A 96 54.07 28.49 3.32
CA GLU A 96 54.45 28.61 4.74
C GLU A 96 53.36 28.01 5.63
N VAL A 97 53.62 27.88 6.91
CA VAL A 97 52.72 27.33 7.95
C VAL A 97 51.24 27.62 7.70
N ASP A 98 50.44 26.57 7.48
CA ASP A 98 49.03 26.69 7.22
C ASP A 98 48.25 25.77 8.14
N THR A 99 46.99 26.09 8.39
CA THR A 99 46.04 25.18 9.06
C THR A 99 45.30 24.33 8.01
N TYR A 100 45.44 23.02 8.15
CA TYR A 100 44.77 22.07 7.27
C TYR A 100 43.57 21.44 7.96
N TYR A 101 42.51 21.30 7.20
CA TYR A 101 41.26 20.64 7.58
C TYR A 101 41.05 19.40 6.73
N ALA A 102 40.63 18.32 7.32
CA ALA A 102 40.29 17.11 6.57
C ALA A 102 38.95 16.51 6.98
N VAL A 103 38.22 15.96 6.03
CA VAL A 103 36.93 15.31 6.26
C VAL A 103 36.83 14.01 5.47
N TYR A 104 36.25 13.00 6.11
CA TYR A 104 35.77 11.75 5.52
C TYR A 104 34.29 11.59 5.77
N PRO A 105 33.49 11.05 4.84
CA PRO A 105 33.87 10.81 3.45
C PRO A 105 34.20 12.11 2.71
N ALA A 106 34.91 11.97 1.59
CA ALA A 106 35.32 13.15 0.84
C ALA A 106 34.10 13.99 0.43
N THR A 107 34.04 15.22 0.94
CA THR A 107 33.01 16.21 0.63
C THR A 107 33.65 17.58 0.47
N THR A 108 32.96 18.51 -0.17
CA THR A 108 33.51 19.86 -0.34
C THR A 108 33.57 20.61 0.99
N ILE A 109 34.74 21.19 1.31
CA ILE A 109 34.88 22.11 2.44
C ILE A 109 34.80 23.54 1.89
N VAL A 110 33.81 24.31 2.34
CA VAL A 110 33.61 25.72 1.91
C VAL A 110 33.68 26.59 3.15
N GLU A 111 34.57 27.58 3.14
CA GLU A 111 34.76 28.52 4.27
C GLU A 111 34.94 27.84 5.62
N GLY A 112 35.68 26.72 5.62
CA GLY A 112 35.92 25.91 6.83
C GLY A 112 34.70 25.09 7.29
N VAL A 113 33.71 24.86 6.43
CA VAL A 113 32.52 24.06 6.72
C VAL A 113 32.44 22.86 5.80
N ALA A 114 32.32 21.67 6.37
CA ALA A 114 32.01 20.42 5.67
C ALA A 114 30.57 20.01 5.94
N THR A 115 29.86 19.50 4.92
CA THR A 115 28.45 19.06 5.05
C THR A 115 28.24 17.67 4.49
N LEU A 116 27.30 16.95 5.09
CA LEU A 116 26.82 15.64 4.68
C LEU A 116 25.33 15.71 4.40
N ASN A 117 24.88 15.15 3.27
CA ASN A 117 23.47 15.02 2.96
C ASN A 117 22.90 13.83 3.75
N LEU A 118 21.93 14.08 4.60
CA LEU A 118 21.27 13.05 5.41
C LEU A 118 20.00 12.51 4.75
N ALA A 119 19.36 13.28 3.88
CA ALA A 119 18.11 12.86 3.25
C ALA A 119 18.30 11.67 2.30
N GLN A 120 19.49 11.60 1.63
CA GLN A 120 19.85 10.52 0.71
C GLN A 120 21.26 10.04 1.06
N GLN A 121 21.40 8.79 1.49
CA GLN A 121 22.65 8.23 2.01
C GLN A 121 23.07 7.00 1.20
N SER A 122 24.38 6.69 1.20
CA SER A 122 24.92 5.49 0.53
C SER A 122 24.65 4.20 1.33
N GLY A 123 24.58 4.31 2.63
CA GLY A 123 24.52 3.16 3.54
C GLY A 123 25.87 2.58 3.94
N ASP A 124 26.91 2.81 3.18
CA ASP A 124 28.25 2.26 3.42
C ASP A 124 29.17 3.28 4.12
N ASP A 125 29.30 4.48 3.58
CA ASP A 125 30.20 5.55 4.10
C ASP A 125 29.44 6.46 5.08
N ALA A 126 28.96 5.91 6.17
CA ALA A 126 28.05 6.62 7.07
C ALA A 126 28.77 7.44 8.15
N ALA A 127 30.02 7.11 8.49
CA ALA A 127 30.77 7.84 9.50
C ALA A 127 31.34 9.14 8.94
N MET A 128 31.05 10.30 9.57
CA MET A 128 31.72 11.55 9.28
C MET A 128 32.88 11.73 10.25
N LEU A 129 34.09 11.69 9.72
CA LEU A 129 35.33 11.89 10.48
C LEU A 129 35.96 13.20 10.10
N VAL A 130 36.46 13.95 11.05
CA VAL A 130 37.11 15.23 10.82
C VAL A 130 38.45 15.30 11.55
N ALA A 131 39.42 16.01 10.95
CA ALA A 131 40.72 16.28 11.55
C ALA A 131 41.18 17.70 11.23
N THR A 132 41.96 18.27 12.12
CA THR A 132 42.64 19.57 11.94
C THR A 132 44.11 19.39 12.28
N ALA A 133 44.97 19.88 11.42
CA ALA A 133 46.38 19.98 11.68
C ALA A 133 46.82 21.45 11.59
N ALA A 134 47.26 22.01 12.69
CA ALA A 134 47.82 23.35 12.76
C ALA A 134 49.34 23.25 12.51
N GLU A 135 49.90 24.28 11.84
CA GLU A 135 51.35 24.40 11.61
C GLU A 135 51.97 23.23 10.84
N ALA A 136 51.29 22.69 9.82
CA ALA A 136 51.82 21.59 9.05
C ALA A 136 52.99 22.04 8.17
N VAL A 137 54.07 21.27 8.23
CA VAL A 137 55.32 21.46 7.46
C VAL A 137 55.20 20.72 6.13
N VAL A 138 55.92 21.15 5.11
CA VAL A 138 56.05 20.43 3.84
C VAL A 138 56.46 18.97 4.06
N GLY A 139 55.67 18.02 3.63
CA GLY A 139 55.87 16.58 3.82
C GLY A 139 54.59 15.84 4.18
N ASP A 140 54.75 14.85 5.03
CA ASP A 140 53.63 14.09 5.58
C ASP A 140 52.88 14.93 6.66
N ILE A 141 51.61 15.19 6.48
CA ILE A 141 50.79 15.91 7.41
C ILE A 141 50.13 14.92 8.38
N PRO A 142 50.54 14.87 9.66
CA PRO A 142 49.88 13.97 10.61
C PRO A 142 48.49 14.52 10.99
N MET A 143 47.45 13.68 10.89
CA MET A 143 46.09 14.04 11.21
C MET A 143 45.42 12.95 12.06
N SER A 144 44.84 13.34 13.19
CA SER A 144 44.02 12.50 14.03
C SER A 144 42.54 12.78 13.75
N PHE A 145 41.85 11.82 13.16
CA PHE A 145 40.45 11.94 12.81
C PHE A 145 39.56 11.55 13.97
N LYS A 146 38.56 12.38 14.25
CA LYS A 146 37.53 12.13 15.26
C LYS A 146 36.15 12.04 14.62
N PRO A 147 35.26 11.13 15.06
CA PRO A 147 33.91 11.07 14.58
C PRO A 147 33.10 12.28 15.07
N VAL A 148 32.21 12.82 14.24
CA VAL A 148 31.39 13.99 14.58
C VAL A 148 29.89 13.72 14.48
N ASN A 149 29.46 12.60 13.93
CA ASN A 149 28.08 12.16 13.86
C ASN A 149 27.83 10.93 14.77
N SER A 150 26.67 10.36 14.72
CA SER A 150 26.31 9.05 15.29
C SER A 150 25.85 8.11 14.15
N LEU A 151 25.84 6.81 14.42
CA LEU A 151 25.43 5.79 13.44
C LEU A 151 24.30 4.92 13.97
N LEU A 152 23.43 4.52 13.05
CA LEU A 152 22.50 3.41 13.27
C LEU A 152 22.89 2.28 12.30
N HIS A 153 23.41 1.19 12.82
CA HIS A 153 23.67 -0.04 12.07
C HIS A 153 22.41 -0.90 12.03
N VAL A 154 21.98 -1.26 10.85
CA VAL A 154 20.78 -2.10 10.63
C VAL A 154 21.21 -3.38 9.94
N ALA A 155 20.94 -4.54 10.56
CA ALA A 155 21.09 -5.86 9.95
C ALA A 155 19.73 -6.52 9.78
N VAL A 156 19.47 -7.11 8.62
CA VAL A 156 18.15 -7.68 8.30
C VAL A 156 18.32 -9.17 7.98
N SER A 157 17.48 -10.01 8.58
CA SER A 157 17.44 -11.44 8.31
C SER A 157 16.11 -11.86 7.71
N GLY A 158 16.12 -12.89 6.86
CA GLY A 158 14.89 -13.43 6.27
C GLY A 158 14.42 -12.70 5.00
N VAL A 159 15.27 -11.88 4.40
CA VAL A 159 15.06 -11.23 3.09
C VAL A 159 16.31 -11.42 2.24
N GLU A 160 16.15 -11.60 0.92
CA GLU A 160 17.28 -11.79 0.01
C GLU A 160 17.92 -10.47 -0.43
N SER A 161 17.10 -9.44 -0.63
CA SER A 161 17.55 -8.11 -1.05
C SER A 161 16.58 -7.03 -0.66
N LEU A 162 17.11 -5.87 -0.36
CA LEU A 162 16.37 -4.67 -0.06
C LEU A 162 16.45 -3.70 -1.23
N ALA A 163 15.33 -3.06 -1.57
CA ALA A 163 15.29 -1.96 -2.53
C ALA A 163 15.49 -0.61 -1.84
N LYS A 164 15.00 -0.48 -0.60
CA LYS A 164 15.06 0.79 0.14
C LYS A 164 15.00 0.56 1.63
N ALA A 165 15.70 1.42 2.39
CA ALA A 165 15.54 1.57 3.83
C ALA A 165 15.27 3.04 4.18
N GLU A 166 14.40 3.28 5.14
CA GLU A 166 14.01 4.62 5.60
C GLU A 166 14.09 4.68 7.13
N PHE A 167 14.64 5.78 7.64
CA PHE A 167 14.63 6.11 9.07
C PHE A 167 13.80 7.37 9.26
N SER A 168 12.81 7.35 10.14
CA SER A 168 11.90 8.46 10.42
C SER A 168 11.57 8.58 11.90
N ALA A 169 11.11 9.76 12.32
CA ALA A 169 10.60 9.98 13.67
C ALA A 169 9.25 9.27 13.86
N PHE A 170 9.06 8.64 15.02
CA PHE A 170 7.82 7.91 15.33
C PHE A 170 6.58 8.82 15.39
N ASP A 171 6.74 10.06 15.80
CA ASP A 171 5.67 11.07 15.87
C ASP A 171 5.49 11.87 14.58
N GLY A 172 6.27 11.57 13.53
CA GLY A 172 6.23 12.28 12.26
C GLY A 172 6.93 13.64 12.28
N ALA A 173 7.75 13.92 13.30
CA ALA A 173 8.56 15.13 13.32
C ALA A 173 9.57 15.14 12.17
N ALA A 174 9.73 16.31 11.56
CA ALA A 174 10.72 16.47 10.50
C ALA A 174 12.14 16.34 11.03
N LEU A 175 13.01 15.69 10.25
CA LEU A 175 14.43 15.51 10.51
C LEU A 175 15.24 16.57 9.75
N ALA A 176 16.46 16.87 10.21
CA ALA A 176 17.37 17.71 9.45
C ALA A 176 17.82 16.99 8.16
N SER A 177 17.81 17.68 7.03
CA SER A 177 18.26 17.09 5.76
C SER A 177 19.77 17.18 5.53
N THR A 178 20.45 18.01 6.31
CA THR A 178 21.90 18.27 6.21
C THR A 178 22.52 18.26 7.60
N PHE A 179 23.66 17.61 7.71
CA PHE A 179 24.52 17.66 8.88
C PHE A 179 25.84 18.29 8.48
N GLY A 180 26.43 19.14 9.34
CA GLY A 180 27.68 19.79 9.04
C GLY A 180 28.59 19.95 10.25
N TYR A 181 29.87 20.18 9.93
CA TYR A 181 30.90 20.49 10.89
C TYR A 181 31.64 21.76 10.47
N ASN A 182 31.77 22.68 11.39
CA ASN A 182 32.53 23.93 11.23
C ASN A 182 33.88 23.80 11.91
N PHE A 183 34.94 23.76 11.12
CA PHE A 183 36.34 23.62 11.61
C PHE A 183 36.81 24.83 12.38
N THR A 184 36.32 26.05 12.06
CA THR A 184 36.74 27.28 12.74
C THR A 184 36.20 27.36 14.16
N THR A 185 34.97 26.89 14.38
CA THR A 185 34.31 26.95 15.70
C THR A 185 34.38 25.62 16.45
N ASP A 186 34.86 24.55 15.83
CA ASP A 186 34.86 23.16 16.35
C ASP A 186 33.47 22.70 16.76
N THR A 187 32.44 22.99 15.95
CA THR A 187 31.04 22.70 16.26
C THR A 187 30.33 21.96 15.14
N THR A 188 29.39 21.13 15.51
CA THR A 188 28.44 20.50 14.58
C THR A 188 27.17 21.34 14.46
N PHE A 189 26.46 21.21 13.34
CA PHE A 189 25.12 21.76 13.14
C PHE A 189 24.28 20.82 12.29
N ALA A 190 22.98 20.97 12.40
CA ALA A 190 22.00 20.25 11.57
C ALA A 190 21.01 21.28 11.01
N ASP A 191 20.70 21.19 9.71
CA ASP A 191 19.91 22.19 9.01
C ASP A 191 19.02 21.54 7.93
N GLY A 192 18.10 22.34 7.39
CA GLY A 192 17.14 21.86 6.43
C GLY A 192 16.05 20.99 7.03
N SER A 193 15.25 20.32 6.18
CA SER A 193 14.14 19.49 6.62
C SER A 193 13.91 18.33 5.66
N THR A 194 13.66 17.14 6.19
CA THR A 194 13.23 15.95 5.47
C THR A 194 12.27 15.12 6.34
N GLU A 195 11.42 14.32 5.73
CA GLU A 195 10.53 13.40 6.46
C GLU A 195 11.26 12.14 6.92
N ALA A 196 12.26 11.70 6.15
CA ALA A 196 13.04 10.50 6.44
C ALA A 196 14.46 10.59 5.89
N TYR A 197 15.38 9.81 6.46
CA TYR A 197 16.66 9.47 5.85
C TYR A 197 16.48 8.21 5.01
N VAL A 198 17.02 8.21 3.79
CA VAL A 198 16.81 7.14 2.81
C VAL A 198 18.15 6.55 2.40
N VAL A 199 18.23 5.21 2.40
CA VAL A 199 19.29 4.44 1.77
C VAL A 199 18.67 3.59 0.66
N GLU A 200 19.13 3.77 -0.56
CA GLU A 200 18.69 3.00 -1.72
C GLU A 200 19.53 1.73 -1.89
N ASN A 201 18.87 0.60 -2.14
CA ASN A 201 19.47 -0.70 -2.35
C ASN A 201 20.50 -1.11 -1.25
N PRO A 202 20.17 -0.98 0.05
CA PRO A 202 21.09 -1.36 1.11
C PRO A 202 21.39 -2.86 1.12
N ALA A 203 22.58 -3.22 1.58
CA ALA A 203 22.92 -4.63 1.82
C ALA A 203 22.11 -5.18 3.01
N ALA A 204 21.43 -6.32 2.85
CA ALA A 204 20.61 -6.88 3.92
C ALA A 204 21.45 -7.34 5.13
N GLU A 205 22.68 -7.81 4.89
CA GLU A 205 23.59 -8.25 5.94
C GLU A 205 23.99 -7.15 6.91
N GLY A 206 23.95 -5.90 6.46
CA GLY A 206 24.23 -4.73 7.29
C GLY A 206 24.46 -3.47 6.47
N PHE A 207 23.85 -2.38 6.91
CA PHE A 207 24.03 -1.04 6.38
C PHE A 207 23.88 -0.01 7.49
N PHE A 208 24.25 1.23 7.20
CA PHE A 208 24.24 2.29 8.19
C PHE A 208 23.36 3.47 7.76
N PHE A 209 22.71 4.08 8.75
CA PHE A 209 22.27 5.46 8.65
C PHE A 209 23.26 6.36 9.39
N SER A 210 23.70 7.40 8.72
CA SER A 210 24.40 8.54 9.33
C SER A 210 23.38 9.43 10.01
N LEU A 211 23.56 9.71 11.28
CA LEU A 211 22.63 10.52 12.09
C LEU A 211 23.39 11.73 12.65
N PRO A 212 22.72 12.89 12.83
CA PRO A 212 23.33 14.00 13.56
C PRO A 212 23.85 13.58 14.94
N ALA A 213 24.90 14.26 15.38
CA ALA A 213 25.32 14.13 16.76
C ALA A 213 24.21 14.58 17.70
N ASP A 214 24.02 13.82 18.77
CA ASP A 214 23.03 14.10 19.83
C ASP A 214 21.57 14.24 19.32
N LEU A 215 21.24 13.54 18.22
CA LEU A 215 19.89 13.48 17.68
C LEU A 215 18.93 12.93 18.74
N ASP A 216 18.00 13.77 19.19
CA ASP A 216 16.98 13.40 20.15
C ASP A 216 15.75 12.76 19.48
N MET A 217 15.58 11.46 19.69
CA MET A 217 14.42 10.66 19.30
C MET A 217 13.66 10.15 20.53
N SER A 218 13.49 10.98 21.55
CA SER A 218 12.83 10.59 22.82
C SER A 218 11.42 10.04 22.63
N ASN A 219 10.72 10.45 21.57
CA ASN A 219 9.39 9.92 21.21
C ASN A 219 9.44 8.61 20.41
N GLY A 220 10.64 8.11 20.08
CA GLY A 220 10.85 6.92 19.28
C GLY A 220 11.17 7.19 17.82
N TYR A 221 11.57 6.14 17.12
CA TYR A 221 11.87 6.18 15.68
C TYR A 221 11.37 4.91 14.99
N ILE A 222 11.25 4.99 13.68
CA ILE A 222 10.81 3.89 12.80
C ILE A 222 11.91 3.61 11.79
N VAL A 223 12.19 2.32 11.58
CA VAL A 223 12.95 1.83 10.43
C VAL A 223 11.99 1.09 9.51
N THR A 224 11.83 1.60 8.30
CA THR A 224 10.99 1.01 7.26
C THR A 224 11.87 0.46 6.16
N LEU A 225 11.65 -0.80 5.83
CA LEU A 225 12.41 -1.55 4.82
C LEU A 225 11.48 -1.95 3.70
N THR A 226 11.92 -1.82 2.46
CA THR A 226 11.20 -2.28 1.27
C THR A 226 12.07 -3.28 0.53
N ASP A 227 11.53 -4.47 0.20
CA ASP A 227 12.23 -5.46 -0.61
C ASP A 227 12.14 -5.16 -2.12
N ALA A 228 12.84 -5.95 -2.93
CA ALA A 228 12.83 -5.79 -4.40
C ALA A 228 11.46 -6.08 -5.05
N ALA A 229 10.53 -6.74 -4.34
CA ALA A 229 9.17 -7.00 -4.80
C ALA A 229 8.18 -5.89 -4.36
N GLY A 230 8.65 -4.90 -3.57
CA GLY A 230 7.82 -3.82 -3.03
C GLY A 230 7.09 -4.18 -1.74
N ASN A 231 7.39 -5.32 -1.10
CA ASN A 231 6.85 -5.62 0.22
C ASN A 231 7.55 -4.75 1.27
N VAL A 232 6.82 -4.38 2.31
CA VAL A 232 7.30 -3.47 3.33
C VAL A 232 7.35 -4.16 4.69
N CYS A 233 8.44 -3.95 5.42
CA CYS A 233 8.60 -4.34 6.83
C CYS A 233 8.94 -3.09 7.64
N SER A 234 8.10 -2.72 8.59
CA SER A 234 8.28 -1.52 9.41
C SER A 234 8.42 -1.88 10.87
N LYS A 235 9.44 -1.34 11.54
CA LYS A 235 9.72 -1.55 12.95
C LYS A 235 9.84 -0.23 13.68
N ALA A 236 9.05 -0.04 14.73
CA ALA A 236 9.15 1.08 15.62
C ALA A 236 10.01 0.73 16.83
N TYR A 237 10.78 1.67 17.29
CA TYR A 237 11.68 1.55 18.43
C TYR A 237 11.36 2.59 19.50
N ASN A 238 11.68 2.24 20.73
CA ASN A 238 11.54 3.17 21.86
C ASN A 238 12.44 4.39 21.68
N GLY A 239 12.09 5.46 22.37
CA GLY A 239 12.84 6.69 22.33
C GLY A 239 14.26 6.54 22.86
N LYS A 240 15.19 7.23 22.21
CA LYS A 240 16.58 7.37 22.64
C LYS A 240 17.22 8.62 22.03
N THR A 241 18.35 9.04 22.59
CA THR A 241 19.26 10.02 21.99
C THR A 241 20.42 9.29 21.34
N PHE A 242 20.77 9.67 20.12
CA PHE A 242 21.90 9.11 19.38
C PHE A 242 23.14 9.95 19.63
N THR A 243 23.98 9.48 20.54
CA THR A 243 25.16 10.24 21.01
C THR A 243 26.27 10.24 19.96
N ARG A 244 26.94 11.37 19.81
CA ARG A 244 28.12 11.54 18.96
C ARG A 244 29.12 10.39 19.15
N GLY A 245 29.66 9.87 18.04
CA GLY A 245 30.71 8.84 18.05
C GLY A 245 30.26 7.47 18.53
N THR A 246 28.94 7.22 18.58
CA THR A 246 28.39 5.91 18.95
C THR A 246 27.63 5.26 17.79
N THR A 247 27.71 3.94 17.73
CA THR A 247 26.88 3.13 16.83
C THR A 247 25.77 2.48 17.64
N THR A 248 24.53 2.66 17.20
CA THR A 248 23.39 1.88 17.68
C THR A 248 23.15 0.74 16.72
N ARG A 249 23.07 -0.50 17.21
CA ARG A 249 22.75 -1.65 16.37
C ARG A 249 21.29 -2.06 16.54
N VAL A 250 20.63 -2.37 15.42
CA VAL A 250 19.31 -2.99 15.39
C VAL A 250 19.32 -4.18 14.45
N ASP A 251 18.82 -5.32 14.91
CA ASP A 251 18.62 -6.51 14.12
C ASP A 251 17.13 -6.66 13.81
N ILE A 252 16.78 -6.74 12.53
CA ILE A 252 15.39 -6.82 12.06
C ILE A 252 15.17 -8.18 11.41
N ALA A 253 14.33 -9.01 12.03
CA ALA A 253 13.79 -10.17 11.33
C ALA A 253 12.70 -9.70 10.36
N TRP A 254 12.88 -10.00 9.08
CA TRP A 254 11.92 -9.62 8.04
C TRP A 254 10.55 -10.26 8.32
N SER A 255 9.54 -9.46 8.34
CA SER A 255 8.16 -9.92 8.45
C SER A 255 7.23 -8.85 7.89
N THR A 256 6.54 -9.16 6.81
CA THR A 256 5.49 -8.27 6.31
C THR A 256 4.29 -8.28 7.26
N PRO A 257 3.66 -7.14 7.52
CA PRO A 257 2.39 -7.11 8.21
C PRO A 257 1.34 -7.95 7.50
N VAL A 258 0.56 -8.68 8.28
CA VAL A 258 -0.54 -9.51 7.78
C VAL A 258 -1.83 -8.96 8.34
N VAL A 259 -2.81 -8.75 7.47
CA VAL A 259 -4.18 -8.38 7.85
C VAL A 259 -5.12 -9.51 7.49
N THR A 260 -5.92 -9.95 8.45
CA THR A 260 -6.92 -11.01 8.25
C THR A 260 -8.31 -10.40 8.36
N LEU A 261 -9.05 -10.45 7.26
CA LEU A 261 -10.43 -10.01 7.21
C LEU A 261 -11.31 -10.98 8.02
N VAL A 262 -12.11 -10.48 8.95
CA VAL A 262 -13.24 -11.23 9.47
C VAL A 262 -14.25 -11.40 8.32
N ALA A 263 -14.66 -12.63 8.07
CA ALA A 263 -15.56 -12.89 6.96
C ALA A 263 -16.80 -11.99 7.05
N PRO A 264 -17.05 -11.12 6.06
CA PRO A 264 -18.32 -10.41 5.99
C PRO A 264 -19.42 -11.43 5.81
N GLN A 265 -20.62 -11.09 6.24
CA GLN A 265 -21.75 -12.02 6.08
C GLN A 265 -21.89 -12.42 4.63
N THR A 266 -21.88 -13.72 4.40
CA THR A 266 -21.97 -14.29 3.06
C THR A 266 -23.37 -14.08 2.53
N SER A 267 -23.48 -14.11 1.26
CA SER A 267 -24.66 -13.86 0.45
C SER A 267 -25.95 -14.57 0.85
N TYR A 268 -25.89 -15.66 1.56
CA TYR A 268 -27.10 -16.31 2.08
C TYR A 268 -27.85 -15.46 3.09
N SER A 269 -27.14 -14.66 3.82
CA SER A 269 -27.72 -13.74 4.77
C SER A 269 -28.45 -12.57 4.10
N TYR A 270 -28.21 -12.38 2.81
CA TYR A 270 -28.70 -11.20 2.10
C TYR A 270 -30.05 -11.36 1.47
N TYR A 271 -30.56 -12.57 1.55
CA TYR A 271 -31.61 -12.90 0.74
C TYR A 271 -32.86 -12.33 1.09
N LEU A 272 -33.10 -11.91 2.14
CA LEU A 272 -34.47 -12.03 2.44
C LEU A 272 -34.94 -11.00 3.44
N ALA A 273 -35.18 -9.83 2.93
CA ALA A 273 -36.14 -8.98 3.62
C ALA A 273 -37.42 -9.77 3.80
N GLY A 274 -37.72 -10.15 5.00
CA GLY A 274 -38.90 -10.93 5.35
C GLY A 274 -38.64 -12.32 5.91
N ASP A 275 -37.43 -12.82 5.80
CA ASP A 275 -37.03 -13.99 6.56
C ASP A 275 -36.50 -13.56 7.93
N SER A 276 -37.20 -13.92 8.99
CA SER A 276 -36.82 -13.59 10.36
C SER A 276 -35.45 -14.15 10.78
N ALA A 277 -35.00 -15.20 10.13
CA ALA A 277 -33.67 -15.81 10.37
C ALA A 277 -32.52 -14.96 9.82
N THR A 278 -32.81 -14.04 8.93
CA THR A 278 -31.83 -13.20 8.24
C THR A 278 -32.11 -11.71 8.42
N ALA A 279 -32.84 -11.32 9.46
CA ALA A 279 -33.23 -9.94 9.72
C ALA A 279 -32.04 -8.97 9.87
N ASN A 280 -30.84 -9.50 10.11
CA ASN A 280 -29.58 -8.74 10.14
C ASN A 280 -28.82 -8.79 8.82
N SER A 281 -29.42 -9.26 7.77
CA SER A 281 -28.83 -9.37 6.47
C SER A 281 -28.64 -8.01 5.82
N CYS A 282 -27.87 -7.98 4.73
CA CYS A 282 -27.64 -6.80 3.91
C CYS A 282 -28.89 -6.29 3.17
N ALA A 283 -30.06 -6.62 3.63
CA ALA A 283 -31.28 -5.89 3.35
C ALA A 283 -31.02 -4.41 3.64
N ASN A 284 -31.36 -3.53 2.74
CA ASN A 284 -31.05 -2.10 2.79
C ASN A 284 -29.58 -1.72 2.50
N ASN A 285 -28.86 -2.50 1.71
CA ASN A 285 -27.49 -2.20 1.29
C ASN A 285 -26.48 -2.12 2.44
N VAL A 286 -26.59 -2.98 3.43
CA VAL A 286 -25.69 -3.03 4.59
C VAL A 286 -24.87 -4.31 4.56
N ILE A 287 -23.55 -4.19 4.71
CA ILE A 287 -22.62 -5.31 4.95
C ILE A 287 -22.37 -5.38 6.45
N TYR A 288 -22.54 -6.56 7.04
CA TYR A 288 -22.29 -6.82 8.45
C TYR A 288 -20.98 -7.57 8.64
N PHE A 289 -20.27 -7.24 9.72
CA PHE A 289 -19.08 -7.94 10.16
C PHE A 289 -19.36 -8.55 11.54
N ASP A 290 -19.36 -9.88 11.60
CA ASP A 290 -19.59 -10.59 12.86
C ASP A 290 -18.24 -10.97 13.47
N GLY A 291 -17.73 -10.10 14.36
CA GLY A 291 -16.43 -10.25 14.98
C GLY A 291 -15.43 -9.14 14.62
N ALA A 292 -14.17 -9.43 14.86
CA ALA A 292 -13.08 -8.49 14.62
C ALA A 292 -12.12 -9.03 13.57
N SER A 293 -11.66 -8.18 12.67
CA SER A 293 -10.51 -8.43 11.82
C SER A 293 -9.23 -8.32 12.64
N THR A 294 -8.20 -9.06 12.27
CA THR A 294 -6.95 -9.10 13.02
C THR A 294 -5.77 -8.65 12.18
N PHE A 295 -4.70 -8.26 12.85
CA PHE A 295 -3.43 -7.98 12.19
C PHE A 295 -2.26 -8.56 12.99
N ALA A 296 -1.17 -8.86 12.30
CA ALA A 296 0.04 -9.44 12.88
C ALA A 296 1.29 -8.88 12.19
N ASN A 297 2.47 -9.17 12.75
CA ASN A 297 3.78 -8.79 12.22
C ASN A 297 3.98 -7.27 12.08
N VAL A 298 3.31 -6.48 12.91
CA VAL A 298 3.50 -5.03 13.02
C VAL A 298 3.52 -4.64 14.48
N GLN A 299 4.32 -3.65 14.84
CA GLN A 299 4.31 -3.15 16.21
C GLN A 299 3.01 -2.40 16.49
N LYS A 300 2.36 -2.73 17.62
CA LYS A 300 1.07 -2.17 18.02
C LYS A 300 1.08 -0.64 18.03
N ALA A 301 2.16 -0.04 18.51
CA ALA A 301 2.31 1.40 18.63
C ALA A 301 2.47 2.08 17.26
N ASN A 302 2.88 1.35 16.22
CA ASN A 302 3.01 1.87 14.86
C ASN A 302 1.71 1.88 14.07
N VAL A 303 0.67 1.18 14.50
CA VAL A 303 -0.63 1.19 13.80
C VAL A 303 -1.38 2.47 14.15
N ALA A 304 -1.63 3.30 13.14
CA ALA A 304 -2.32 4.58 13.28
C ALA A 304 -3.84 4.44 13.06
N GLU A 305 -4.24 3.59 12.12
CA GLU A 305 -5.63 3.43 11.71
C GLU A 305 -5.88 2.00 11.20
N ALA A 306 -7.10 1.53 11.33
CA ALA A 306 -7.56 0.28 10.74
C ALA A 306 -9.00 0.40 10.26
N GLY A 307 -9.39 -0.44 9.30
CA GLY A 307 -10.75 -0.40 8.78
C GLY A 307 -11.00 -1.38 7.65
N TYR A 308 -12.02 -1.06 6.87
CA TYR A 308 -12.46 -1.87 5.74
C TYR A 308 -12.53 -1.01 4.47
N ILE A 309 -12.16 -1.60 3.36
CA ILE A 309 -12.32 -0.99 2.04
C ILE A 309 -13.44 -1.76 1.34
N VAL A 310 -14.48 -1.06 0.94
CA VAL A 310 -15.61 -1.64 0.19
C VAL A 310 -15.73 -0.92 -1.14
N ASP A 311 -15.55 -1.63 -2.24
CA ASP A 311 -15.51 -1.07 -3.60
C ASP A 311 -14.58 0.16 -3.70
N GLY A 312 -13.41 0.11 -3.06
CA GLY A 312 -12.42 1.18 -3.07
C GLY A 312 -12.70 2.35 -2.11
N LYS A 313 -13.80 2.33 -1.36
CA LYS A 313 -14.09 3.33 -0.34
C LYS A 313 -13.70 2.83 1.05
N GLU A 314 -12.94 3.65 1.78
CA GLU A 314 -12.48 3.36 3.13
C GLU A 314 -13.57 3.64 4.19
N TYR A 315 -13.62 2.77 5.20
CA TYR A 315 -14.47 2.86 6.37
C TYR A 315 -13.65 2.56 7.62
N VAL A 316 -13.39 3.58 8.40
CA VAL A 316 -12.54 3.47 9.61
C VAL A 316 -13.27 2.64 10.67
N ALA A 317 -12.54 1.71 11.25
CA ALA A 317 -13.02 0.81 12.31
C ALA A 317 -12.51 1.23 13.70
N THR A 318 -13.09 0.67 14.74
CA THR A 318 -12.57 0.80 16.10
C THR A 318 -11.34 -0.11 16.25
N LEU A 319 -10.18 0.51 16.49
CA LEU A 319 -8.90 -0.17 16.63
C LEU A 319 -8.67 -0.58 18.09
N ASP A 320 -8.35 -1.84 18.31
CA ASP A 320 -7.88 -2.41 19.60
C ASP A 320 -6.44 -2.90 19.43
N THR A 321 -5.49 -2.02 19.69
CA THR A 321 -4.07 -2.34 19.57
C THR A 321 -3.60 -3.35 20.63
N ALA A 322 -4.25 -3.42 21.78
CA ALA A 322 -3.89 -4.38 22.84
C ALA A 322 -4.06 -5.83 22.38
N ASN A 323 -5.14 -6.10 21.66
CA ASN A 323 -5.48 -7.42 21.14
C ASN A 323 -5.13 -7.61 19.66
N MET A 324 -4.49 -6.62 19.02
CA MET A 324 -4.11 -6.64 17.60
C MET A 324 -5.30 -6.92 16.69
N ASN A 325 -6.40 -6.25 16.92
CA ASN A 325 -7.61 -6.39 16.14
C ASN A 325 -8.34 -5.04 15.94
N PHE A 326 -9.35 -5.04 15.10
CA PHE A 326 -10.24 -3.91 14.86
C PHE A 326 -11.62 -4.39 14.43
N SER A 327 -12.63 -3.62 14.75
CA SER A 327 -14.00 -4.01 14.48
C SER A 327 -14.86 -2.84 14.00
N LEU A 328 -15.79 -3.17 13.11
CA LEU A 328 -16.86 -2.30 12.66
C LEU A 328 -18.10 -3.18 12.50
N SER A 329 -19.21 -2.81 13.08
CA SER A 329 -20.41 -3.66 13.05
C SER A 329 -21.03 -3.78 11.67
N ASN A 330 -21.00 -2.71 10.89
CA ASN A 330 -21.59 -2.71 9.56
C ASN A 330 -21.10 -1.54 8.69
N VAL A 331 -21.31 -1.69 7.38
CA VAL A 331 -21.08 -0.66 6.36
C VAL A 331 -22.28 -0.55 5.47
N THR A 332 -22.81 0.67 5.30
CA THR A 332 -23.88 0.95 4.34
C THR A 332 -23.27 1.30 2.99
N VAL A 333 -23.69 0.60 1.94
CA VAL A 333 -23.28 0.84 0.56
C VAL A 333 -24.41 1.45 -0.27
N SER A 334 -24.07 2.22 -1.30
CA SER A 334 -25.06 2.96 -2.10
C SER A 334 -25.76 2.11 -3.16
N SER A 335 -25.25 0.93 -3.45
CA SER A 335 -25.75 0.05 -4.50
C SER A 335 -25.69 -1.41 -4.09
N TRP A 336 -26.48 -2.21 -4.73
CA TRP A 336 -26.54 -3.66 -4.63
C TRP A 336 -25.65 -4.33 -5.67
N GLY A 337 -25.57 -5.65 -5.66
CA GLY A 337 -24.69 -6.45 -6.49
C GLY A 337 -23.41 -6.88 -5.75
N ALA A 338 -22.45 -7.37 -6.49
CA ALA A 338 -21.17 -7.80 -5.97
C ALA A 338 -20.40 -6.61 -5.38
N LYS A 339 -19.80 -6.79 -4.20
CA LYS A 339 -18.98 -5.82 -3.49
C LYS A 339 -17.65 -6.48 -3.14
N SER A 340 -16.55 -5.82 -3.49
CA SER A 340 -15.23 -6.22 -3.01
C SER A 340 -15.01 -5.67 -1.62
N VAL A 341 -14.60 -6.52 -0.69
CA VAL A 341 -14.34 -6.15 0.71
C VAL A 341 -12.92 -6.57 1.08
N GLU A 342 -12.13 -5.64 1.54
CA GLU A 342 -10.81 -5.84 2.09
C GLU A 342 -10.76 -5.26 3.51
N ALA A 343 -9.98 -5.86 4.41
CA ALA A 343 -9.59 -5.24 5.66
C ALA A 343 -8.24 -4.53 5.47
N TYR A 344 -7.99 -3.43 6.17
CA TYR A 344 -6.71 -2.73 6.10
C TYR A 344 -6.24 -2.23 7.47
N ILE A 345 -4.93 -2.06 7.58
CA ILE A 345 -4.30 -1.23 8.59
C ILE A 345 -3.43 -0.18 7.90
N LYS A 346 -3.31 0.99 8.52
CA LYS A 346 -2.41 2.06 8.12
C LYS A 346 -1.43 2.33 9.24
N THR A 347 -0.16 2.36 8.93
CA THR A 347 0.91 2.64 9.88
C THR A 347 1.19 4.15 9.97
N LYS A 348 1.88 4.59 11.02
CA LYS A 348 2.19 6.01 11.25
C LYS A 348 3.09 6.61 10.16
N ASP A 349 3.92 5.79 9.54
CA ASP A 349 4.73 6.14 8.37
C ASP A 349 3.93 6.17 7.05
N GLY A 350 2.61 5.94 7.10
CA GLY A 350 1.70 6.06 5.97
C GLY A 350 1.53 4.80 5.11
N ASN A 351 2.22 3.70 5.41
CA ASN A 351 2.07 2.44 4.68
C ASN A 351 0.70 1.81 4.96
N ILE A 352 0.08 1.25 3.92
CA ILE A 352 -1.22 0.56 4.00
C ILE A 352 -1.01 -0.92 3.67
N PHE A 353 -1.42 -1.80 4.60
CA PHE A 353 -1.42 -3.25 4.42
C PHE A 353 -2.85 -3.75 4.38
N LYS A 354 -3.13 -4.67 3.47
CA LYS A 354 -4.49 -5.14 3.19
C LYS A 354 -4.58 -6.66 3.29
N SER A 355 -5.77 -7.14 3.61
CA SER A 355 -6.12 -8.55 3.45
C SER A 355 -6.31 -8.90 1.97
N ALA A 356 -6.43 -10.20 1.68
CA ALA A 356 -7.07 -10.63 0.44
C ALA A 356 -8.50 -10.05 0.35
N ALA A 357 -8.93 -9.73 -0.87
CA ALA A 357 -10.28 -9.26 -1.12
C ALA A 357 -11.28 -10.42 -1.09
N GLU A 358 -12.41 -10.21 -0.42
CA GLU A 358 -13.56 -11.09 -0.48
C GLU A 358 -14.71 -10.45 -1.24
N THR A 359 -15.47 -11.26 -1.96
CA THR A 359 -16.65 -10.79 -2.68
C THR A 359 -17.90 -11.08 -1.87
N VAL A 360 -18.64 -10.02 -1.58
CA VAL A 360 -19.94 -10.08 -0.91
C VAL A 360 -21.01 -9.60 -1.89
N TYR A 361 -22.15 -10.30 -1.89
CA TYR A 361 -23.28 -9.92 -2.74
C TYR A 361 -24.33 -9.17 -1.91
N ILE A 362 -24.53 -7.89 -2.21
CA ILE A 362 -25.63 -7.12 -1.68
C ILE A 362 -26.83 -7.39 -2.57
N THR A 363 -27.86 -7.95 -1.98
CA THR A 363 -29.11 -8.20 -2.69
C THR A 363 -30.16 -7.21 -2.22
N GLY A 364 -30.87 -6.60 -3.16
CA GLY A 364 -32.04 -5.83 -2.84
C GLY A 364 -33.11 -6.70 -2.14
N LEU A 365 -34.11 -6.07 -1.57
CA LEU A 365 -35.31 -6.75 -1.05
C LEU A 365 -35.86 -7.70 -2.11
N PRO A 366 -36.37 -8.89 -1.74
CA PRO A 366 -37.08 -9.74 -2.68
C PRO A 366 -38.21 -8.89 -3.29
N TYR A 367 -38.15 -8.75 -4.59
CA TYR A 367 -39.18 -7.99 -5.29
C TYR A 367 -40.32 -8.93 -5.65
N THR A 368 -41.43 -8.79 -4.96
CA THR A 368 -42.65 -9.49 -5.32
C THR A 368 -43.38 -8.65 -6.35
N LEU A 369 -43.41 -9.14 -7.58
CA LEU A 369 -44.20 -8.52 -8.61
C LEU A 369 -45.68 -8.84 -8.38
N ASN A 370 -46.49 -7.82 -8.26
CA ASN A 370 -47.94 -8.00 -8.13
C ASN A 370 -48.51 -8.58 -9.42
N VAL A 371 -49.13 -9.75 -9.33
CA VAL A 371 -49.77 -10.43 -10.45
C VAL A 371 -51.29 -10.54 -10.23
N THR A 372 -51.82 -9.85 -9.24
CA THR A 372 -53.27 -9.81 -8.97
C THR A 372 -53.95 -8.56 -9.53
N ALA A 373 -53.18 -7.49 -9.73
CA ALA A 373 -53.61 -6.26 -10.36
C ALA A 373 -52.44 -5.61 -11.09
N ASN A 374 -52.70 -4.96 -12.21
CA ASN A 374 -51.66 -4.15 -12.87
C ASN A 374 -51.42 -2.88 -12.07
N ASP A 375 -50.24 -2.75 -11.49
CA ASP A 375 -49.76 -1.61 -10.70
C ASP A 375 -49.01 -0.57 -11.55
N GLY A 376 -49.13 -0.66 -12.87
CA GLY A 376 -48.42 0.20 -13.81
C GLY A 376 -46.95 -0.21 -14.07
N ASN A 377 -46.49 -1.33 -13.53
CA ASN A 377 -45.16 -1.88 -13.74
C ASN A 377 -45.11 -2.89 -14.89
N TRP A 378 -46.25 -3.31 -15.39
CA TRP A 378 -46.39 -4.30 -16.45
C TRP A 378 -46.87 -3.71 -17.73
N THR A 379 -46.22 -4.04 -18.82
CA THR A 379 -46.71 -3.87 -20.18
C THR A 379 -47.51 -5.12 -20.56
N GLU A 380 -48.72 -4.94 -21.04
CA GLU A 380 -49.63 -6.00 -21.47
C GLU A 380 -49.63 -6.15 -22.98
N VAL A 381 -49.58 -7.39 -23.45
CA VAL A 381 -49.70 -7.67 -24.88
C VAL A 381 -50.68 -8.79 -25.06
N GLU A 382 -51.73 -8.50 -25.81
CA GLU A 382 -52.87 -9.35 -26.17
C GLU A 382 -53.53 -10.09 -24.99
N ASN A 383 -54.82 -10.17 -24.98
CA ASN A 383 -55.65 -11.03 -24.12
C ASN A 383 -55.13 -11.24 -22.67
N VAL A 384 -54.81 -10.15 -21.97
CA VAL A 384 -54.45 -10.13 -20.56
C VAL A 384 -55.65 -9.75 -19.72
N SER A 385 -55.90 -10.47 -18.64
CA SER A 385 -56.97 -10.16 -17.67
C SER A 385 -56.45 -10.29 -16.24
N TRP A 386 -56.51 -9.21 -15.49
CA TRP A 386 -56.10 -9.14 -14.09
C TRP A 386 -57.21 -9.52 -13.12
N ASN A 387 -56.84 -9.92 -11.92
CA ASN A 387 -57.78 -10.33 -10.82
C ASN A 387 -58.63 -11.56 -11.12
N THR A 388 -58.22 -12.38 -12.08
CA THR A 388 -58.91 -13.61 -12.38
C THR A 388 -58.41 -14.71 -11.45
N ASP A 389 -59.27 -15.25 -10.60
CA ASP A 389 -58.94 -16.28 -9.61
C ASP A 389 -57.71 -15.92 -8.74
N GLY A 390 -57.52 -14.63 -8.43
CA GLY A 390 -56.41 -14.14 -7.63
C GLY A 390 -55.08 -14.09 -8.35
N GLY A 391 -55.07 -13.84 -9.64
CA GLY A 391 -53.84 -13.71 -10.43
C GLY A 391 -54.03 -12.93 -11.73
N VAL A 392 -53.18 -13.15 -12.69
CA VAL A 392 -53.30 -12.65 -14.06
C VAL A 392 -53.52 -13.82 -15.01
N ARG A 393 -54.54 -13.66 -15.85
CA ARG A 393 -54.81 -14.60 -16.93
C ARG A 393 -54.18 -14.10 -18.21
N LEU A 394 -53.36 -14.96 -18.86
CA LEU A 394 -52.72 -14.72 -20.15
C LEU A 394 -53.33 -15.67 -21.19
N GLY A 395 -53.93 -15.09 -22.21
CA GLY A 395 -54.70 -15.82 -23.22
C GLY A 395 -56.16 -15.95 -22.82
N TYR A 396 -56.99 -16.05 -23.71
CA TYR A 396 -58.42 -16.27 -23.74
C TYR A 396 -59.01 -15.51 -24.90
N TYR A 397 -59.39 -16.21 -25.92
CA TYR A 397 -60.13 -15.77 -27.11
C TYR A 397 -59.34 -15.67 -28.43
N GLN A 398 -59.82 -16.39 -29.42
CA GLN A 398 -59.50 -16.45 -30.84
C GLN A 398 -58.20 -17.16 -31.26
N TRP A 399 -58.26 -17.92 -32.26
CA TRP A 399 -57.38 -18.49 -33.28
C TRP A 399 -55.86 -18.75 -33.00
N GLY A 400 -55.42 -18.76 -31.75
CA GLY A 400 -54.04 -18.96 -31.37
C GLY A 400 -53.23 -17.68 -31.36
N GLY A 401 -52.18 -17.62 -30.53
CA GLY A 401 -51.33 -16.46 -30.34
C GLY A 401 -50.49 -16.53 -29.08
N ASP A 402 -49.84 -15.45 -28.78
CA ASP A 402 -49.09 -15.22 -27.59
C ASP A 402 -49.71 -14.06 -26.78
N ALA A 403 -50.01 -14.30 -25.50
CA ALA A 403 -50.36 -13.28 -24.57
C ALA A 403 -49.29 -13.18 -23.50
N TYR A 404 -48.80 -12.00 -23.18
CA TYR A 404 -47.77 -11.84 -22.18
C TYR A 404 -47.89 -10.55 -21.38
N ILE A 405 -47.27 -10.58 -20.22
CA ILE A 405 -46.93 -9.40 -19.44
C ILE A 405 -45.41 -9.28 -19.34
N GLU A 406 -44.92 -8.07 -19.44
CA GLU A 406 -43.52 -7.77 -19.36
C GLU A 406 -43.27 -6.61 -18.39
N ASN A 407 -42.34 -6.83 -17.44
CA ASN A 407 -41.86 -5.78 -16.56
C ASN A 407 -40.46 -5.36 -17.01
N THR A 408 -40.36 -4.15 -17.52
CA THR A 408 -39.10 -3.54 -18.00
C THR A 408 -38.49 -2.57 -17.00
N LYS A 409 -39.18 -2.30 -15.88
CA LYS A 409 -38.71 -1.39 -14.82
C LYS A 409 -37.77 -2.08 -13.82
N PHE A 410 -37.67 -3.37 -13.92
CA PHE A 410 -36.82 -4.18 -13.09
C PHE A 410 -35.35 -4.00 -13.50
N SER A 411 -34.52 -3.51 -12.58
CA SER A 411 -33.10 -3.28 -12.82
C SER A 411 -32.25 -4.13 -11.88
N VAL A 412 -31.32 -4.86 -12.46
CA VAL A 412 -30.35 -5.70 -11.72
C VAL A 412 -28.95 -5.40 -12.21
N PRO A 413 -27.96 -5.36 -11.35
CA PRO A 413 -26.55 -5.32 -11.79
C PRO A 413 -26.19 -6.54 -12.64
N ALA A 414 -25.19 -6.40 -13.51
CA ALA A 414 -24.56 -7.54 -14.16
C ALA A 414 -23.96 -8.49 -13.13
N ASP A 415 -23.79 -9.76 -13.49
CA ASP A 415 -23.20 -10.83 -12.68
C ASP A 415 -23.97 -11.22 -11.41
N VAL A 416 -25.16 -10.67 -11.21
CA VAL A 416 -26.07 -11.11 -10.15
C VAL A 416 -26.91 -12.28 -10.62
N ASN A 417 -27.01 -13.29 -9.78
CA ASN A 417 -27.91 -14.42 -10.03
C ASN A 417 -29.34 -14.04 -9.61
N ILE A 418 -30.32 -14.31 -10.46
CA ILE A 418 -31.73 -14.11 -10.18
C ILE A 418 -32.39 -15.44 -9.92
N VAL A 419 -33.21 -15.52 -8.88
CA VAL A 419 -34.03 -16.68 -8.57
C VAL A 419 -35.50 -16.31 -8.70
N VAL A 420 -36.23 -17.06 -9.51
CA VAL A 420 -37.64 -16.82 -9.79
C VAL A 420 -38.47 -17.93 -9.20
N ASN A 421 -39.54 -17.53 -8.53
CA ASN A 421 -40.61 -18.44 -8.09
C ASN A 421 -41.95 -17.97 -8.67
N SER A 422 -42.72 -18.88 -9.22
CA SER A 422 -44.06 -18.59 -9.74
C SER A 422 -44.96 -19.82 -9.62
N THR A 423 -46.19 -19.59 -9.29
CA THR A 423 -47.21 -20.64 -9.28
C THR A 423 -48.39 -20.25 -10.14
N GLY A 424 -49.08 -21.23 -10.66
CA GLY A 424 -50.27 -20.99 -11.44
C GLY A 424 -50.86 -22.25 -12.07
N LYS A 425 -51.62 -22.04 -13.14
CA LYS A 425 -52.24 -23.11 -13.93
C LYS A 425 -52.07 -22.86 -15.40
N VAL A 426 -51.88 -23.92 -16.16
CA VAL A 426 -52.00 -23.92 -17.61
C VAL A 426 -53.30 -24.67 -17.94
N ASN A 427 -54.21 -24.00 -18.59
CA ASN A 427 -55.50 -24.54 -18.94
C ASN A 427 -55.73 -24.56 -20.44
N GLY A 428 -56.16 -25.69 -20.96
CA GLY A 428 -56.69 -25.82 -22.29
C GLY A 428 -58.12 -26.29 -22.19
N THR A 429 -59.10 -25.42 -22.45
CA THR A 429 -60.50 -25.80 -22.46
C THR A 429 -61.02 -25.87 -23.89
N GLY A 430 -61.42 -27.01 -24.33
CA GLY A 430 -62.01 -27.24 -25.62
C GLY A 430 -62.17 -28.73 -25.83
N SER A 431 -63.23 -29.14 -26.54
CA SER A 431 -63.53 -30.55 -26.82
C SER A 431 -62.58 -31.20 -27.85
N TRP A 432 -61.52 -30.49 -28.26
CA TRP A 432 -60.65 -30.95 -29.32
C TRP A 432 -59.28 -31.42 -28.81
N ILE A 433 -58.84 -32.56 -29.28
CA ILE A 433 -57.56 -33.25 -28.90
C ILE A 433 -56.33 -32.38 -29.20
N LYS A 434 -56.45 -31.31 -29.93
CA LYS A 434 -55.33 -30.46 -30.36
C LYS A 434 -55.12 -29.16 -29.58
N VAL A 435 -55.90 -28.94 -28.50
CA VAL A 435 -55.66 -27.76 -27.64
C VAL A 435 -54.31 -27.87 -26.96
N SER A 436 -53.47 -26.91 -27.19
CA SER A 436 -52.18 -26.81 -26.50
C SER A 436 -52.03 -25.39 -25.97
N ASN A 437 -51.49 -25.32 -24.77
CA ASN A 437 -51.10 -24.08 -24.17
C ASN A 437 -49.78 -24.27 -23.41
N SER A 438 -49.03 -23.25 -23.32
CA SER A 438 -47.80 -23.22 -22.52
C SER A 438 -47.69 -21.89 -21.78
N VAL A 439 -47.08 -21.95 -20.61
CA VAL A 439 -46.59 -20.77 -19.92
C VAL A 439 -45.05 -20.83 -19.92
N SER A 440 -44.42 -19.73 -20.22
CA SER A 440 -42.98 -19.59 -20.12
C SER A 440 -42.62 -18.31 -19.38
N ILE A 441 -41.51 -18.39 -18.67
CA ILE A 441 -40.96 -17.26 -17.92
C ILE A 441 -39.54 -17.04 -18.48
N SER A 442 -39.29 -15.80 -18.89
CA SER A 442 -38.00 -15.40 -19.40
C SER A 442 -37.49 -14.19 -18.61
N VAL A 443 -36.17 -14.11 -18.44
CA VAL A 443 -35.48 -12.96 -17.85
C VAL A 443 -34.40 -12.54 -18.84
N SER A 444 -34.38 -11.27 -19.21
CA SER A 444 -33.47 -10.72 -20.22
C SER A 444 -33.45 -11.55 -21.52
N GLY A 445 -34.61 -12.03 -21.98
CA GLY A 445 -34.77 -12.83 -23.18
C GLY A 445 -34.40 -14.33 -23.04
N SER A 446 -33.78 -14.73 -21.92
CA SER A 446 -33.45 -16.13 -21.65
C SER A 446 -34.61 -16.85 -20.97
N GLN A 447 -35.16 -17.90 -21.58
CA GLN A 447 -36.21 -18.68 -20.96
C GLN A 447 -35.67 -19.53 -19.81
N ILE A 448 -36.17 -19.29 -18.60
CA ILE A 448 -35.76 -20.00 -17.37
C ILE A 448 -36.74 -21.08 -16.93
N PHE A 449 -37.98 -21.01 -17.39
CA PHE A 449 -39.04 -21.96 -17.09
C PHE A 449 -40.03 -22.09 -18.24
N SER A 450 -40.54 -23.30 -18.45
CA SER A 450 -41.66 -23.54 -19.34
C SER A 450 -42.47 -24.76 -18.86
N LYS A 451 -43.75 -24.65 -19.00
CA LYS A 451 -44.72 -25.74 -18.76
C LYS A 451 -45.75 -25.76 -19.88
N SER A 452 -45.90 -26.88 -20.51
CA SER A 452 -46.92 -27.08 -21.55
C SER A 452 -48.01 -28.03 -21.06
N GLN A 453 -49.21 -27.80 -21.55
CA GLN A 453 -50.38 -28.62 -21.31
C GLN A 453 -51.08 -28.92 -22.66
N LYS A 454 -51.53 -30.17 -22.83
CA LYS A 454 -52.35 -30.54 -23.96
C LYS A 454 -53.67 -31.12 -23.44
N GLY A 455 -54.78 -30.85 -24.18
CA GLY A 455 -56.08 -31.31 -23.87
C GLY A 455 -56.82 -30.46 -22.82
N ASN A 456 -57.98 -30.96 -22.36
CA ASN A 456 -58.98 -30.18 -21.58
C ASN A 456 -58.74 -30.10 -20.09
N SER A 457 -57.70 -30.76 -19.58
CA SER A 457 -57.49 -30.77 -18.14
C SER A 457 -56.54 -29.66 -17.72
N PRO A 458 -56.92 -28.78 -16.79
CA PRO A 458 -55.99 -27.80 -16.25
C PRO A 458 -54.86 -28.50 -15.50
N SER A 459 -53.63 -28.03 -15.70
CA SER A 459 -52.46 -28.51 -15.00
C SER A 459 -51.86 -27.36 -14.18
N ASN A 460 -51.67 -27.61 -12.88
CA ASN A 460 -50.93 -26.68 -12.05
C ASN A 460 -49.43 -26.67 -12.47
N TYR A 461 -48.82 -25.55 -12.33
CA TYR A 461 -47.37 -25.44 -12.40
C TYR A 461 -46.80 -24.77 -11.15
N SER A 462 -45.61 -25.14 -10.81
CA SER A 462 -44.73 -24.49 -9.86
C SER A 462 -43.37 -24.30 -10.49
N CYS A 463 -42.93 -23.08 -10.49
CA CYS A 463 -41.55 -22.71 -10.87
C CYS A 463 -40.83 -22.39 -9.57
N ASP A 464 -40.12 -23.36 -9.03
CA ASP A 464 -39.46 -23.22 -7.75
C ASP A 464 -37.95 -23.02 -7.94
N ASN A 465 -37.43 -21.93 -7.39
CA ASN A 465 -36.01 -21.59 -7.35
C ASN A 465 -35.31 -21.74 -8.71
N LYS A 466 -35.95 -21.33 -9.80
CA LYS A 466 -35.31 -21.28 -11.10
C LYS A 466 -34.39 -20.06 -11.18
N SER A 467 -33.14 -20.29 -11.48
CA SER A 467 -32.11 -19.26 -11.49
C SER A 467 -31.56 -18.97 -12.88
N CYS A 468 -31.19 -17.73 -13.09
CA CYS A 468 -30.36 -17.33 -14.22
C CYS A 468 -29.35 -16.27 -13.78
N THR A 469 -28.14 -16.32 -14.36
CA THR A 469 -27.12 -15.28 -14.14
C THR A 469 -27.36 -14.15 -15.12
N MET A 470 -27.37 -12.93 -14.62
CA MET A 470 -27.51 -11.75 -15.45
C MET A 470 -26.19 -11.41 -16.14
N THR A 471 -26.23 -11.23 -17.43
CA THR A 471 -25.06 -10.80 -18.25
C THR A 471 -25.06 -9.29 -18.53
N ALA A 472 -26.16 -8.61 -18.22
CA ALA A 472 -26.33 -7.17 -18.40
C ALA A 472 -27.01 -6.54 -17.18
N SER A 473 -26.81 -5.25 -16.98
CA SER A 473 -27.31 -4.51 -15.82
C SER A 473 -28.82 -4.25 -15.78
N ASN A 474 -29.56 -4.58 -16.80
CA ASN A 474 -31.02 -4.43 -16.87
C ASN A 474 -31.66 -5.75 -17.26
N ALA A 475 -32.72 -6.11 -16.55
CA ALA A 475 -33.48 -7.31 -16.83
C ALA A 475 -34.94 -6.96 -17.12
N ALA A 476 -35.42 -7.40 -18.26
CA ALA A 476 -36.85 -7.51 -18.50
C ALA A 476 -37.33 -8.88 -18.01
N VAL A 477 -38.42 -8.89 -17.27
CA VAL A 477 -39.09 -10.14 -16.90
C VAL A 477 -40.36 -10.28 -17.74
N LYS A 478 -40.40 -11.37 -18.49
CA LYS A 478 -41.56 -11.68 -19.37
C LYS A 478 -42.20 -12.97 -18.94
N ILE A 479 -43.51 -12.95 -18.76
CA ILE A 479 -44.33 -14.13 -18.56
C ILE A 479 -45.26 -14.23 -19.77
N ASN A 480 -45.07 -15.29 -20.56
CA ASN A 480 -45.75 -15.50 -21.82
C ASN A 480 -46.64 -16.75 -21.77
N SER A 481 -47.81 -16.68 -22.34
CA SER A 481 -48.65 -17.82 -22.67
C SER A 481 -48.77 -17.95 -24.17
N SER A 482 -48.37 -19.08 -24.72
CA SER A 482 -48.57 -19.42 -26.14
C SER A 482 -49.70 -20.43 -26.23
N TYR A 483 -50.74 -20.08 -26.99
CA TYR A 483 -51.94 -20.90 -27.10
C TYR A 483 -52.38 -21.02 -28.58
N ASN A 484 -53.05 -22.12 -28.88
CA ASN A 484 -53.42 -22.41 -30.26
C ASN A 484 -54.92 -22.41 -30.56
N LEU A 485 -55.75 -22.25 -29.57
CA LEU A 485 -57.22 -22.22 -29.75
C LEU A 485 -57.90 -21.37 -28.69
N GLU A 486 -59.18 -21.06 -28.95
CA GLU A 486 -60.07 -20.38 -27.99
C GLU A 486 -60.09 -21.04 -26.62
N GLN A 487 -60.21 -20.23 -25.56
CA GLN A 487 -60.31 -20.62 -24.16
C GLN A 487 -59.06 -21.28 -23.55
N ALA A 488 -57.94 -21.36 -24.29
CA ALA A 488 -56.70 -21.74 -23.74
C ALA A 488 -56.03 -20.52 -23.02
N TYR A 489 -55.59 -20.69 -21.79
CA TYR A 489 -54.97 -19.62 -21.03
C TYR A 489 -53.98 -20.17 -20.01
N ALA A 490 -53.02 -19.34 -19.64
CA ALA A 490 -52.23 -19.50 -18.42
C ALA A 490 -52.73 -18.56 -17.34
N LEU A 491 -52.92 -19.04 -16.12
CA LEU A 491 -53.21 -18.27 -14.95
C LEU A 491 -51.96 -18.21 -14.07
N VAL A 492 -51.39 -17.04 -13.89
CA VAL A 492 -50.28 -16.82 -12.99
C VAL A 492 -50.80 -16.29 -11.67
N LYS A 493 -50.59 -17.01 -10.57
CA LYS A 493 -51.11 -16.67 -9.24
C LYS A 493 -50.12 -15.93 -8.39
N THR A 494 -48.87 -16.36 -8.42
CA THR A 494 -47.78 -15.73 -7.68
C THR A 494 -46.60 -15.57 -8.58
N PHE A 495 -45.85 -14.51 -8.35
CA PHE A 495 -44.58 -14.28 -9.00
C PHE A 495 -43.63 -13.51 -8.09
N THR A 496 -42.51 -14.09 -7.77
CA THR A 496 -41.46 -13.42 -6.98
C THR A 496 -40.13 -13.57 -7.61
N ILE A 497 -39.34 -12.52 -7.56
CA ILE A 497 -37.93 -12.51 -7.97
C ILE A 497 -37.10 -12.24 -6.73
N LYS A 498 -36.08 -13.03 -6.59
CA LYS A 498 -35.03 -12.84 -5.58
C LYS A 498 -33.68 -12.73 -6.27
N TYR A 499 -32.82 -11.91 -5.72
CA TYR A 499 -31.42 -11.95 -6.11
C TYR A 499 -30.74 -13.05 -5.33
N GLY A 500 -29.94 -13.83 -5.99
CA GLY A 500 -29.26 -14.98 -5.42
C GLY A 500 -27.79 -14.97 -5.67
N ASN A 501 -27.10 -15.78 -4.87
CA ASN A 501 -25.74 -16.10 -5.17
C ASN A 501 -25.64 -17.05 -6.34
N LYS A 502 -24.49 -16.98 -6.98
CA LYS A 502 -24.04 -18.07 -7.83
C LYS A 502 -23.85 -19.35 -7.02
#